data_25e336e40f7afa3f0ebc26b252b6d488
#
_entry.id   25e336e40f7afa3f0ebc26b252b6d488
#
_cell.length_a   1.000
_cell.length_b   1.000
_cell.length_c   1.000
_cell.angle_alpha   90.00
_cell.angle_beta   90.00
_cell.angle_gamma   90.00
#
_symmetry.space_group_name_H-M   'P 1'
#
loop_
_entity.id
_entity.type
_entity.pdbx_description
1 polymer ?
#
loop_
_entity_poly.entity_id
_entity_poly.type
_entity_poly.pdbx_seq_one_letter_code
_entity_poly.pdbx_strand_id
1 'polypeptide(L)'
;MLKSAEETTQNPANTAIINTELLKACKTENGLSKQDNVNRWSVDEIVALFELPFSDLLHRAQTLHRENFDPNAVQVSTLLSIKTGGCSEDCGYCPQAARYHTEVEDEPLMKLEDVLTAAKDAQNSGATRFCMGAAWRGPKQRDLEPVLKMIAEVKAMGLETCATLGMLKDGQAEQLKEAGLDFYNHNLDTAPEFYGDVISTRTYQDRLDTLGRVRSADINVCSGGIIGMGESRNQRAGLLAQLANMERPPESVPINLLTQVEGTPLHGTDALDPIEFVRTIAAARITMPTSYVRLSAGRQSMHEGIQALCFVAGANSIFYGEKLLTTGNPEAATDRALFDKLGINKA
;
A
#
# COMPACT_ATOMS: atom_id res chain seq x y z
N MET A 1 9.45 -74.70 -26.58
CA MET A 1 8.45 -75.17 -25.59
C MET A 1 8.21 -74.05 -24.61
N LEU A 2 6.90 -73.69 -24.47
CA LEU A 2 6.24 -73.01 -23.37
C LEU A 2 6.45 -71.48 -23.26
N LYS A 3 5.49 -70.80 -23.62
CA LYS A 3 4.14 -70.32 -23.18
C LYS A 3 4.27 -68.92 -22.61
N SER A 4 3.69 -68.04 -23.35
CA SER A 4 2.94 -66.83 -23.09
C SER A 4 2.42 -66.62 -21.66
N ALA A 5 2.61 -65.39 -21.15
CA ALA A 5 1.63 -64.74 -20.30
C ALA A 5 1.67 -63.22 -20.58
N GLU A 6 0.60 -62.77 -21.20
CA GLU A 6 0.22 -61.36 -21.26
C GLU A 6 -0.20 -60.91 -19.87
N GLU A 7 0.34 -59.79 -19.38
CA GLU A 7 -0.24 -59.02 -18.29
C GLU A 7 -0.41 -57.58 -18.74
N THR A 8 -1.64 -57.25 -19.03
CA THR A 8 -2.19 -55.93 -19.23
C THR A 8 -2.09 -55.13 -17.94
N THR A 9 -1.21 -54.16 -17.90
CA THR A 9 -1.27 -53.11 -16.87
C THR A 9 -1.99 -51.89 -17.44
N GLN A 10 -3.24 -51.73 -17.02
CA GLN A 10 -4.02 -50.52 -17.20
C GLN A 10 -3.38 -49.38 -16.37
N ASN A 11 -3.04 -48.31 -17.06
CA ASN A 11 -2.61 -47.05 -16.46
C ASN A 11 -3.89 -46.21 -16.23
N PRO A 12 -4.29 -45.91 -14.99
CA PRO A 12 -5.38 -44.97 -14.77
C PRO A 12 -4.84 -43.56 -14.94
N ALA A 13 -5.17 -42.93 -16.07
CA ALA A 13 -5.07 -41.50 -16.26
C ALA A 13 -5.92 -40.81 -15.19
N ASN A 14 -5.26 -40.26 -14.19
CA ASN A 14 -5.88 -39.41 -13.17
C ASN A 14 -6.15 -38.04 -13.80
N THR A 15 -7.26 -37.93 -14.51
CA THR A 15 -7.82 -36.66 -14.95
C THR A 15 -8.34 -35.96 -13.71
N ALA A 16 -7.59 -35.04 -13.20
CA ALA A 16 -8.08 -34.12 -12.18
C ALA A 16 -9.20 -33.28 -12.79
N ILE A 17 -10.43 -33.70 -12.53
CA ILE A 17 -11.62 -32.91 -12.81
C ILE A 17 -11.55 -31.71 -11.88
N ILE A 18 -11.15 -30.59 -12.45
CA ILE A 18 -11.26 -29.28 -11.79
C ILE A 18 -12.73 -29.10 -11.44
N ASN A 19 -13.02 -29.08 -10.16
CA ASN A 19 -14.37 -29.03 -9.64
C ASN A 19 -14.99 -27.68 -9.99
N THR A 20 -15.68 -27.63 -11.10
CA THR A 20 -16.42 -26.48 -11.64
C THR A 20 -17.57 -26.04 -10.72
N GLU A 21 -17.85 -26.77 -9.66
CA GLU A 21 -18.88 -26.43 -8.68
C GLU A 21 -18.42 -25.36 -7.69
N LEU A 22 -17.13 -25.22 -7.42
CA LEU A 22 -16.60 -24.10 -6.59
C LEU A 22 -16.70 -22.74 -7.32
N LEU A 23 -16.81 -22.74 -8.63
CA LEU A 23 -17.06 -21.53 -9.42
C LEU A 23 -18.56 -21.19 -9.54
N LYS A 24 -19.45 -22.11 -9.23
CA LYS A 24 -20.91 -21.92 -9.30
C LYS A 24 -21.58 -21.57 -7.99
N ALA A 25 -20.91 -21.71 -6.86
CA ALA A 25 -21.46 -21.36 -5.53
C ALA A 25 -21.64 -19.83 -5.30
N CYS A 26 -21.29 -19.00 -6.27
CA CYS A 26 -21.48 -17.54 -6.22
C CYS A 26 -22.73 -17.03 -6.97
N LYS A 27 -23.64 -17.92 -7.39
CA LYS A 27 -24.92 -17.52 -8.02
C LYS A 27 -26.06 -18.37 -7.50
N THR A 28 -26.56 -18.09 -6.32
CA THR A 28 -27.93 -18.43 -5.94
C THR A 28 -28.66 -17.16 -5.56
N GLU A 29 -29.66 -16.87 -6.38
CA GLU A 29 -30.65 -15.84 -6.18
C GLU A 29 -31.42 -16.08 -4.88
N ASN A 30 -31.39 -15.11 -3.98
CA ASN A 30 -32.52 -14.86 -3.08
C ASN A 30 -32.56 -13.33 -2.80
N GLY A 31 -33.72 -12.75 -3.13
CA GLY A 31 -33.98 -11.33 -3.15
C GLY A 31 -33.69 -10.60 -1.85
N LEU A 32 -32.56 -9.94 -1.81
CA LEU A 32 -32.21 -8.88 -0.88
C LEU A 32 -31.77 -7.68 -1.69
N SER A 33 -32.17 -6.51 -1.23
CA SER A 33 -31.98 -5.21 -1.87
C SER A 33 -30.54 -4.98 -2.33
N LYS A 34 -30.37 -4.28 -3.45
CA LYS A 34 -29.09 -3.96 -4.11
C LYS A 34 -28.07 -3.15 -3.28
N GLN A 35 -28.16 -3.10 -1.96
CA GLN A 35 -27.31 -2.27 -1.10
C GLN A 35 -26.42 -3.00 -0.11
N ASP A 36 -26.51 -4.33 0.06
CA ASP A 36 -25.82 -5.03 1.16
C ASP A 36 -24.88 -6.18 0.76
N ASN A 37 -24.37 -6.24 -0.48
CA ASN A 37 -23.37 -7.25 -0.87
C ASN A 37 -21.96 -6.65 -0.95
N VAL A 38 -21.47 -6.06 0.14
CA VAL A 38 -20.03 -5.91 0.34
C VAL A 38 -19.50 -7.29 0.72
N ASN A 39 -18.78 -7.95 -0.19
CA ASN A 39 -18.04 -9.19 0.11
C ASN A 39 -17.07 -8.87 1.25
N ARG A 40 -17.45 -9.19 2.48
CA ARG A 40 -16.59 -9.02 3.65
C ARG A 40 -15.64 -10.20 3.73
N TRP A 41 -14.35 -9.89 3.74
CA TRP A 41 -13.29 -10.87 3.89
C TRP A 41 -13.07 -11.19 5.38
N SER A 42 -13.16 -12.44 5.76
CA SER A 42 -12.65 -12.89 7.06
C SER A 42 -11.13 -13.05 7.02
N VAL A 43 -10.50 -13.01 8.20
CA VAL A 43 -9.05 -13.27 8.31
C VAL A 43 -8.71 -14.66 7.78
N ASP A 44 -9.52 -15.67 8.10
CA ASP A 44 -9.29 -17.06 7.67
C ASP A 44 -9.34 -17.20 6.14
N GLU A 45 -10.26 -16.52 5.45
CA GLU A 45 -10.31 -16.52 3.99
C GLU A 45 -9.06 -15.90 3.38
N ILE A 46 -8.51 -14.85 4.00
CA ILE A 46 -7.27 -14.23 3.51
C ILE A 46 -6.06 -15.11 3.84
N VAL A 47 -6.04 -15.76 5.02
CA VAL A 47 -5.00 -16.76 5.33
C VAL A 47 -5.03 -17.90 4.31
N ALA A 48 -6.22 -18.37 3.92
CA ALA A 48 -6.32 -19.38 2.87
C ALA A 48 -5.76 -18.92 1.51
N LEU A 49 -5.78 -17.62 1.21
CA LEU A 49 -5.05 -17.08 0.03
C LEU A 49 -3.54 -17.23 0.18
N PHE A 50 -3.00 -16.96 1.37
CA PHE A 50 -1.57 -17.15 1.63
C PHE A 50 -1.13 -18.62 1.54
N GLU A 51 -2.03 -19.57 1.75
CA GLU A 51 -1.74 -21.02 1.67
C GLU A 51 -1.85 -21.58 0.24
N LEU A 52 -2.41 -20.83 -0.71
CA LEU A 52 -2.49 -21.29 -2.11
C LEU A 52 -1.11 -21.60 -2.67
N PRO A 53 -0.98 -22.57 -3.58
CA PRO A 53 0.20 -22.71 -4.42
C PRO A 53 0.54 -21.37 -5.07
N PHE A 54 1.82 -21.01 -5.09
CA PHE A 54 2.24 -19.66 -5.49
C PHE A 54 1.74 -19.27 -6.90
N SER A 55 1.80 -20.21 -7.85
CA SER A 55 1.32 -19.97 -9.22
C SER A 55 -0.19 -19.72 -9.27
N ASP A 56 -0.98 -20.43 -8.46
CA ASP A 56 -2.43 -20.28 -8.42
C ASP A 56 -2.84 -18.93 -7.81
N LEU A 57 -2.13 -18.52 -6.75
CA LEU A 57 -2.30 -17.21 -6.12
C LEU A 57 -2.01 -16.07 -7.12
N LEU A 58 -0.87 -16.13 -7.81
CA LEU A 58 -0.50 -15.13 -8.81
C LEU A 58 -1.47 -15.10 -9.99
N HIS A 59 -1.90 -16.25 -10.49
CA HIS A 59 -2.88 -16.33 -11.57
C HIS A 59 -4.19 -15.66 -11.18
N ARG A 60 -4.70 -15.94 -9.97
CA ARG A 60 -5.93 -15.31 -9.45
C ARG A 60 -5.79 -13.81 -9.30
N ALA A 61 -4.68 -13.34 -8.74
CA ALA A 61 -4.39 -11.91 -8.58
C ALA A 61 -4.28 -11.20 -9.95
N GLN A 62 -3.57 -11.81 -10.91
CA GLN A 62 -3.40 -11.27 -12.24
C GLN A 62 -4.71 -11.22 -13.04
N THR A 63 -5.59 -12.22 -12.88
CA THR A 63 -6.91 -12.22 -13.50
C THR A 63 -7.72 -11.01 -13.04
N LEU A 64 -7.83 -10.80 -11.72
CA LEU A 64 -8.56 -9.66 -11.16
C LEU A 64 -7.89 -8.32 -11.51
N HIS A 65 -6.56 -8.28 -11.59
CA HIS A 65 -5.84 -7.08 -12.02
C HIS A 65 -6.25 -6.68 -13.44
N ARG A 66 -6.25 -7.61 -14.39
CA ARG A 66 -6.63 -7.38 -15.79
C ARG A 66 -8.09 -7.01 -16.01
N GLU A 67 -8.97 -7.46 -15.13
CA GLU A 67 -10.39 -7.09 -15.15
C GLU A 67 -10.61 -5.62 -14.75
N ASN A 68 -9.71 -5.02 -13.95
CA ASN A 68 -9.90 -3.70 -13.36
C ASN A 68 -8.91 -2.64 -13.86
N PHE A 69 -7.74 -3.04 -14.38
CA PHE A 69 -6.65 -2.15 -14.78
C PHE A 69 -5.95 -2.65 -16.05
N ASP A 70 -5.25 -1.75 -16.72
CA ASP A 70 -4.22 -2.14 -17.68
C ASP A 70 -3.05 -2.77 -16.91
N PRO A 71 -2.76 -4.07 -17.10
CA PRO A 71 -1.72 -4.76 -16.36
C PRO A 71 -0.29 -4.33 -16.73
N ASN A 72 -0.15 -3.58 -17.81
CA ASN A 72 1.13 -3.06 -18.31
C ASN A 72 1.31 -1.57 -18.02
N ALA A 73 0.45 -0.99 -17.19
CA ALA A 73 0.52 0.41 -16.78
C ALA A 73 0.73 0.53 -15.26
N VAL A 74 1.68 1.37 -14.86
CA VAL A 74 2.00 1.64 -13.45
C VAL A 74 1.89 3.13 -13.16
N GLN A 75 1.06 3.48 -12.19
CA GLN A 75 0.94 4.85 -11.70
C GLN A 75 2.22 5.27 -10.98
N VAL A 76 2.72 6.44 -11.34
CA VAL A 76 3.92 7.03 -10.77
C VAL A 76 3.57 8.23 -9.90
N SER A 77 3.99 8.18 -8.63
CA SER A 77 3.80 9.27 -7.67
C SER A 77 5.15 9.72 -7.12
N THR A 78 5.29 10.99 -6.76
CA THR A 78 6.45 11.50 -6.02
C THR A 78 6.04 11.84 -4.59
N LEU A 79 6.93 11.60 -3.63
CA LEU A 79 6.71 11.90 -2.22
C LEU A 79 7.77 12.89 -1.73
N LEU A 80 7.31 14.03 -1.20
CA LEU A 80 8.16 15.07 -0.60
C LEU A 80 7.91 15.14 0.90
N SER A 81 8.98 15.12 1.70
CA SER A 81 8.92 15.48 3.12
C SER A 81 8.89 17.02 3.24
N ILE A 82 7.71 17.57 3.50
CA ILE A 82 7.56 19.03 3.69
C ILE A 82 7.89 19.49 5.12
N LYS A 83 7.96 18.54 6.06
CA LYS A 83 8.42 18.73 7.43
C LYS A 83 9.01 17.41 7.93
N THR A 84 10.30 17.39 8.22
CA THR A 84 11.06 16.20 8.61
C THR A 84 11.36 16.25 10.10
N GLY A 85 11.37 15.08 10.77
CA GLY A 85 11.82 14.92 12.16
C GLY A 85 10.93 15.53 13.24
N GLY A 86 11.30 15.39 14.50
CA GLY A 86 10.63 16.00 15.66
C GLY A 86 9.20 15.51 15.93
N CYS A 87 8.77 14.37 15.37
CA CYS A 87 7.44 13.83 15.60
C CYS A 87 7.29 13.34 17.05
N SER A 88 6.16 13.67 17.69
CA SER A 88 5.89 13.28 19.09
C SER A 88 5.37 11.86 19.26
N GLU A 89 5.14 11.11 18.14
CA GLU A 89 4.74 9.70 18.17
C GLU A 89 5.92 8.78 18.49
N ASP A 90 5.61 7.49 18.73
CA ASP A 90 6.59 6.45 19.08
C ASP A 90 6.59 5.25 18.14
N CYS A 91 6.14 5.44 16.90
CA CYS A 91 6.10 4.35 15.91
C CYS A 91 7.47 3.66 15.83
N GLY A 92 7.54 2.37 16.20
CA GLY A 92 8.79 1.63 16.37
C GLY A 92 9.66 1.48 15.10
N TYR A 93 9.10 1.75 13.94
CA TYR A 93 9.78 1.73 12.64
C TYR A 93 10.25 3.12 12.18
N CYS A 94 9.80 4.21 12.83
CA CYS A 94 9.88 5.55 12.25
C CYS A 94 11.08 6.34 12.79
N PRO A 95 12.06 6.68 11.94
CA PRO A 95 13.23 7.45 12.39
C PRO A 95 12.92 8.92 12.67
N GLN A 96 11.72 9.41 12.34
CA GLN A 96 11.30 10.81 12.57
C GLN A 96 10.77 11.07 13.99
N ALA A 97 10.63 10.02 14.81
CA ALA A 97 10.15 10.15 16.18
C ALA A 97 11.19 10.87 17.05
N ALA A 98 10.79 11.95 17.71
CA ALA A 98 11.70 12.78 18.53
C ALA A 98 12.36 12.03 19.70
N ARG A 99 11.80 10.89 20.09
CA ARG A 99 12.32 10.06 21.20
C ARG A 99 13.43 9.09 20.80
N TYR A 100 13.64 8.88 19.49
CA TYR A 100 14.66 7.96 18.99
C TYR A 100 15.91 8.73 18.56
N HIS A 101 17.06 8.13 18.81
CA HIS A 101 18.36 8.70 18.42
C HIS A 101 18.72 8.17 17.03
N THR A 102 18.23 8.85 16.01
CA THR A 102 18.51 8.56 14.60
C THR A 102 19.23 9.76 13.96
N GLU A 103 19.75 9.57 12.75
CA GLU A 103 20.39 10.65 11.99
C GLU A 103 19.40 11.66 11.38
N VAL A 104 18.09 11.52 11.64
CA VAL A 104 17.06 12.40 11.09
C VAL A 104 16.96 13.68 11.93
N GLU A 105 17.31 14.80 11.32
CA GLU A 105 17.22 16.11 11.94
C GLU A 105 15.77 16.63 11.98
N ASP A 106 15.48 17.47 12.97
CA ASP A 106 14.20 18.19 13.07
C ASP A 106 14.27 19.47 12.23
N GLU A 107 13.65 19.41 11.05
CA GLU A 107 13.58 20.52 10.10
C GLU A 107 12.26 21.29 10.24
N PRO A 108 12.25 22.62 10.03
CA PRO A 108 11.00 23.39 9.98
C PRO A 108 10.15 23.01 8.78
N LEU A 109 8.87 23.45 8.78
CA LEU A 109 8.01 23.33 7.61
C LEU A 109 8.66 24.03 6.41
N MET A 110 8.73 23.33 5.28
CA MET A 110 9.31 23.82 4.03
C MET A 110 8.57 25.05 3.52
N LYS A 111 9.27 25.94 2.82
CA LYS A 111 8.65 27.09 2.19
C LYS A 111 7.84 26.67 0.95
N LEU A 112 6.82 27.45 0.63
CA LEU A 112 5.97 27.21 -0.54
C LEU A 112 6.79 27.11 -1.84
N GLU A 113 7.73 28.02 -2.04
CA GLU A 113 8.54 28.09 -3.26
C GLU A 113 9.36 26.81 -3.49
N ASP A 114 9.88 26.24 -2.42
CA ASP A 114 10.67 24.98 -2.48
C ASP A 114 9.77 23.79 -2.82
N VAL A 115 8.55 23.75 -2.25
CA VAL A 115 7.54 22.73 -2.57
C VAL A 115 7.12 22.79 -4.03
N LEU A 116 6.90 24.01 -4.56
CA LEU A 116 6.50 24.19 -5.97
C LEU A 116 7.62 23.81 -6.93
N THR A 117 8.87 24.10 -6.57
CA THR A 117 10.03 23.65 -7.34
C THR A 117 10.09 22.14 -7.41
N ALA A 118 9.97 21.45 -6.27
CA ALA A 118 9.94 19.99 -6.22
C ALA A 118 8.74 19.39 -6.97
N ALA A 119 7.57 20.02 -6.90
CA ALA A 119 6.39 19.59 -7.65
C ALA A 119 6.59 19.72 -9.16
N LYS A 120 7.27 20.79 -9.61
CA LYS A 120 7.61 20.98 -11.03
C LYS A 120 8.60 19.93 -11.54
N ASP A 121 9.60 19.59 -10.75
CA ASP A 121 10.58 18.55 -11.07
C ASP A 121 9.91 17.17 -11.13
N ALA A 122 8.99 16.88 -10.20
CA ALA A 122 8.19 15.67 -10.21
C ALA A 122 7.32 15.56 -11.49
N GLN A 123 6.64 16.65 -11.87
CA GLN A 123 5.85 16.73 -13.10
C GLN A 123 6.71 16.49 -14.34
N ASN A 124 7.86 17.14 -14.43
CA ASN A 124 8.82 16.97 -15.54
C ASN A 124 9.36 15.53 -15.62
N SER A 125 9.45 14.84 -14.50
CA SER A 125 9.85 13.42 -14.42
C SER A 125 8.73 12.44 -14.74
N GLY A 126 7.50 12.95 -14.98
CA GLY A 126 6.33 12.16 -15.38
C GLY A 126 5.49 11.65 -14.20
N ALA A 127 5.63 12.21 -13.01
CA ALA A 127 4.71 11.93 -11.90
C ALA A 127 3.33 12.51 -12.20
N THR A 128 2.28 11.71 -11.98
CA THR A 128 0.89 12.15 -12.10
C THR A 128 0.32 12.58 -10.75
N ARG A 129 0.93 12.11 -9.64
CA ARG A 129 0.54 12.45 -8.26
C ARG A 129 1.73 12.97 -7.48
N PHE A 130 1.51 14.05 -6.72
CA PHE A 130 2.48 14.63 -5.80
C PHE A 130 2.00 14.50 -4.35
N CYS A 131 2.76 13.75 -3.55
CA CYS A 131 2.45 13.47 -2.16
C CYS A 131 3.31 14.36 -1.24
N MET A 132 2.69 15.01 -0.26
CA MET A 132 3.34 15.88 0.72
C MET A 132 3.21 15.27 2.11
N GLY A 133 4.33 14.91 2.74
CA GLY A 133 4.38 14.30 4.06
C GLY A 133 4.95 15.23 5.12
N ALA A 134 4.32 15.30 6.29
CA ALA A 134 4.83 16.04 7.44
C ALA A 134 4.91 15.14 8.68
N ALA A 135 6.03 15.20 9.38
CA ALA A 135 6.31 14.44 10.60
C ALA A 135 5.55 15.01 11.81
N TRP A 136 4.22 14.89 11.78
CA TRP A 136 3.34 15.35 12.85
C TRP A 136 2.49 14.21 13.43
N ARG A 137 2.18 14.32 14.74
CA ARG A 137 1.07 13.57 15.30
C ARG A 137 -0.26 13.97 14.65
N GLY A 138 -0.44 15.24 14.38
CA GLY A 138 -1.52 15.88 13.66
C GLY A 138 -1.23 17.37 13.53
N PRO A 139 -1.74 18.03 12.48
CA PRO A 139 -1.45 19.45 12.23
C PRO A 139 -2.13 20.34 13.28
N LYS A 140 -1.40 21.32 13.80
CA LYS A 140 -2.00 22.46 14.50
C LYS A 140 -2.60 23.40 13.47
N GLN A 141 -3.63 24.17 13.83
CA GLN A 141 -4.30 25.07 12.87
C GLN A 141 -3.31 26.05 12.20
N ARG A 142 -2.38 26.62 12.96
CA ARG A 142 -1.36 27.53 12.41
C ARG A 142 -0.41 26.89 11.41
N ASP A 143 -0.21 25.57 11.52
CA ASP A 143 0.69 24.79 10.65
C ASP A 143 -0.09 24.24 9.42
N LEU A 144 -1.42 24.15 9.51
CA LEU A 144 -2.29 23.71 8.43
C LEU A 144 -2.42 24.78 7.33
N GLU A 145 -2.55 26.06 7.69
CA GLU A 145 -2.74 27.15 6.72
C GLU A 145 -1.67 27.20 5.61
N PRO A 146 -0.36 27.12 5.90
CA PRO A 146 0.65 27.03 4.84
C PRO A 146 0.49 25.78 3.95
N VAL A 147 0.09 24.64 4.53
CA VAL A 147 -0.10 23.39 3.81
C VAL A 147 -1.31 23.48 2.86
N LEU A 148 -2.39 24.14 3.27
CA LEU A 148 -3.56 24.39 2.39
C LEU A 148 -3.13 25.18 1.14
N LYS A 149 -2.27 26.19 1.29
CA LYS A 149 -1.71 26.93 0.15
C LYS A 149 -0.84 26.04 -0.75
N MET A 150 0.02 25.21 -0.16
CA MET A 150 0.84 24.25 -0.92
C MET A 150 -0.04 23.33 -1.75
N ILE A 151 -1.11 22.78 -1.16
CA ILE A 151 -2.04 21.90 -1.85
C ILE A 151 -2.71 22.62 -3.02
N ALA A 152 -3.24 23.83 -2.79
CA ALA A 152 -3.94 24.59 -3.83
C ALA A 152 -3.02 24.91 -5.02
N GLU A 153 -1.79 25.33 -4.76
CA GLU A 153 -0.85 25.69 -5.83
C GLU A 153 -0.36 24.45 -6.59
N VAL A 154 -0.06 23.33 -5.90
CA VAL A 154 0.29 22.07 -6.55
C VAL A 154 -0.86 21.55 -7.40
N LYS A 155 -2.10 21.66 -6.90
CA LYS A 155 -3.32 21.32 -7.65
C LYS A 155 -3.47 22.17 -8.91
N ALA A 156 -3.19 23.46 -8.82
CA ALA A 156 -3.23 24.39 -9.95
C ALA A 156 -2.20 24.05 -11.03
N MET A 157 -1.11 23.34 -10.70
CA MET A 157 -0.14 22.82 -11.68
C MET A 157 -0.66 21.61 -12.48
N GLY A 158 -1.87 21.08 -12.14
CA GLY A 158 -2.47 19.92 -12.80
C GLY A 158 -2.03 18.57 -12.23
N LEU A 159 -1.34 18.54 -11.09
CA LEU A 159 -0.99 17.31 -10.39
C LEU A 159 -2.14 16.85 -9.50
N GLU A 160 -2.31 15.55 -9.38
CA GLU A 160 -3.13 14.95 -8.34
C GLU A 160 -2.41 15.11 -6.99
N THR A 161 -3.12 15.61 -5.96
CA THR A 161 -2.51 15.94 -4.68
C THR A 161 -2.77 14.87 -3.63
N CYS A 162 -1.76 14.56 -2.83
CA CYS A 162 -1.88 13.66 -1.69
C CYS A 162 -1.16 14.28 -0.47
N ALA A 163 -1.72 14.14 0.73
CA ALA A 163 -1.11 14.64 1.94
C ALA A 163 -1.08 13.58 3.05
N THR A 164 0.01 13.56 3.83
CA THR A 164 0.22 12.74 5.03
C THR A 164 0.58 13.67 6.18
N LEU A 165 -0.40 14.08 6.99
CA LEU A 165 -0.22 15.11 8.04
C LEU A 165 -0.47 14.56 9.45
N GLY A 166 -0.61 13.24 9.60
CA GLY A 166 -0.99 12.61 10.86
C GLY A 166 -2.50 12.59 11.10
N MET A 167 -2.94 12.65 12.35
CA MET A 167 -4.35 12.58 12.72
C MET A 167 -5.05 13.91 12.50
N LEU A 168 -6.19 13.89 11.83
CA LEU A 168 -7.00 15.08 11.59
C LEU A 168 -8.04 15.28 12.70
N LYS A 169 -8.25 16.53 13.08
CA LYS A 169 -9.36 16.96 13.94
C LYS A 169 -10.57 17.34 13.09
N ASP A 170 -11.70 17.51 13.75
CA ASP A 170 -12.94 17.97 13.12
C ASP A 170 -12.72 19.29 12.38
N GLY A 171 -13.27 19.42 11.18
CA GLY A 171 -13.11 20.57 10.29
C GLY A 171 -11.81 20.65 9.49
N GLN A 172 -10.79 19.83 9.81
CA GLN A 172 -9.52 19.86 9.08
C GLN A 172 -9.57 19.12 7.74
N ALA A 173 -10.32 18.04 7.66
CA ALA A 173 -10.52 17.31 6.40
C ALA A 173 -11.29 18.18 5.38
N GLU A 174 -12.30 18.90 5.82
CA GLU A 174 -13.08 19.83 4.99
C GLU A 174 -12.19 20.95 4.43
N GLN A 175 -11.33 21.56 5.27
CA GLN A 175 -10.38 22.58 4.81
C GLN A 175 -9.40 22.03 3.76
N LEU A 176 -8.92 20.79 3.94
CA LEU A 176 -8.06 20.11 2.97
C LEU A 176 -8.79 19.87 1.64
N LYS A 177 -10.05 19.45 1.69
CA LYS A 177 -10.91 19.29 0.50
C LYS A 177 -11.12 20.61 -0.24
N GLU A 178 -11.43 21.67 0.48
CA GLU A 178 -11.61 23.02 -0.08
C GLU A 178 -10.33 23.53 -0.75
N ALA A 179 -9.16 23.19 -0.22
CA ALA A 179 -7.87 23.48 -0.83
C ALA A 179 -7.56 22.64 -2.09
N GLY A 180 -8.39 21.64 -2.42
CA GLY A 180 -8.26 20.81 -3.61
C GLY A 180 -7.48 19.49 -3.37
N LEU A 181 -7.44 19.00 -2.12
CA LEU A 181 -6.79 17.72 -1.83
C LEU A 181 -7.58 16.55 -2.44
N ASP A 182 -6.90 15.72 -3.24
CA ASP A 182 -7.50 14.54 -3.86
C ASP A 182 -7.41 13.30 -2.97
N PHE A 183 -6.27 13.10 -2.29
CA PHE A 183 -5.99 11.94 -1.44
C PHE A 183 -5.44 12.33 -0.08
N TYR A 184 -5.87 11.64 0.95
CA TYR A 184 -5.24 11.71 2.26
C TYR A 184 -4.62 10.36 2.60
N ASN A 185 -3.31 10.35 2.87
CA ASN A 185 -2.61 9.15 3.32
C ASN A 185 -2.62 9.06 4.84
N HIS A 186 -3.17 7.96 5.34
CA HIS A 186 -3.12 7.61 6.75
C HIS A 186 -3.15 6.08 6.90
N ASN A 187 -1.95 5.49 6.99
CA ASN A 187 -1.81 4.04 7.04
C ASN A 187 -2.38 3.47 8.34
N LEU A 188 -2.93 2.27 8.29
CA LEU A 188 -3.24 1.47 9.47
C LEU A 188 -1.97 0.84 10.09
N ASP A 189 -0.90 0.78 9.31
CA ASP A 189 0.43 0.25 9.58
C ASP A 189 0.45 -1.27 9.74
N THR A 190 -0.39 -1.86 10.60
CA THR A 190 -0.47 -3.31 10.83
C THR A 190 -1.88 -3.74 11.25
N ALA A 191 -2.06 -4.99 11.66
CA ALA A 191 -3.32 -5.49 12.21
C ALA A 191 -3.64 -4.88 13.59
N PRO A 192 -4.93 -4.79 13.96
CA PRO A 192 -5.33 -4.29 15.28
C PRO A 192 -4.63 -5.00 16.44
N GLU A 193 -4.46 -6.32 16.34
CA GLU A 193 -3.89 -7.17 17.39
C GLU A 193 -2.38 -6.94 17.58
N PHE A 194 -1.68 -6.49 16.55
CA PHE A 194 -0.24 -6.25 16.60
C PHE A 194 0.10 -4.76 16.74
N TYR A 195 -0.90 -3.88 16.63
CA TYR A 195 -0.68 -2.44 16.62
C TYR A 195 -0.02 -1.91 17.89
N GLY A 196 -0.45 -2.40 19.06
CA GLY A 196 0.07 -2.00 20.37
C GLY A 196 1.55 -2.36 20.60
N ASP A 197 2.07 -3.37 19.90
CA ASP A 197 3.48 -3.76 19.96
C ASP A 197 4.38 -2.80 19.16
N VAL A 198 3.78 -2.04 18.22
CA VAL A 198 4.51 -1.14 17.32
C VAL A 198 4.36 0.33 17.71
N ILE A 199 3.17 0.73 18.21
CA ILE A 199 2.82 2.13 18.50
C ILE A 199 1.99 2.18 19.80
N SER A 200 2.43 2.99 20.77
CA SER A 200 1.73 3.15 22.06
C SER A 200 1.14 4.55 22.27
N THR A 201 1.60 5.57 21.55
CA THR A 201 1.20 6.98 21.75
C THR A 201 -0.17 7.32 21.19
N ARG A 202 -0.76 6.46 20.36
CA ARG A 202 -2.11 6.56 19.81
C ARG A 202 -2.73 5.18 19.63
N THR A 203 -4.05 5.13 19.62
CA THR A 203 -4.80 3.89 19.44
C THR A 203 -5.01 3.57 17.95
N TYR A 204 -5.36 2.32 17.67
CA TYR A 204 -5.80 1.92 16.33
C TYR A 204 -7.08 2.66 15.91
N GLN A 205 -7.99 2.91 16.87
CA GLN A 205 -9.23 3.64 16.64
C GLN A 205 -8.96 5.10 16.20
N ASP A 206 -7.95 5.79 16.75
CA ASP A 206 -7.57 7.13 16.32
C ASP A 206 -7.26 7.20 14.81
N ARG A 207 -6.70 6.11 14.24
CA ARG A 207 -6.44 6.01 12.80
C ARG A 207 -7.74 5.83 12.02
N LEU A 208 -8.62 4.94 12.47
CA LEU A 208 -9.92 4.73 11.83
C LEU A 208 -10.78 5.99 11.87
N ASP A 209 -10.77 6.72 12.99
CA ASP A 209 -11.51 7.98 13.13
C ASP A 209 -10.99 9.04 12.13
N THR A 210 -9.67 9.12 11.94
CA THR A 210 -9.08 10.01 10.94
C THR A 210 -9.53 9.64 9.52
N LEU A 211 -9.51 8.35 9.18
CA LEU A 211 -10.00 7.88 7.87
C LEU A 211 -11.49 8.13 7.69
N GLY A 212 -12.28 8.00 8.75
CA GLY A 212 -13.70 8.36 8.76
C GLY A 212 -13.93 9.85 8.42
N ARG A 213 -13.17 10.77 9.06
CA ARG A 213 -13.23 12.22 8.74
C ARG A 213 -12.86 12.50 7.29
N VAL A 214 -11.81 11.84 6.78
CA VAL A 214 -11.37 11.96 5.38
C VAL A 214 -12.49 11.54 4.42
N ARG A 215 -13.14 10.40 4.69
CA ARG A 215 -14.28 9.93 3.89
C ARG A 215 -15.48 10.88 3.95
N SER A 216 -15.80 11.39 5.15
CA SER A 216 -16.92 12.34 5.33
C SER A 216 -16.71 13.63 4.57
N ALA A 217 -15.45 14.05 4.35
CA ALA A 217 -15.10 15.22 3.54
C ALA A 217 -14.99 14.90 2.03
N ASP A 218 -15.37 13.71 1.58
CA ASP A 218 -15.27 13.26 0.19
C ASP A 218 -13.85 13.38 -0.39
N ILE A 219 -12.84 13.03 0.42
CA ILE A 219 -11.44 12.88 0.01
C ILE A 219 -11.16 11.39 -0.18
N ASN A 220 -10.43 11.02 -1.23
CA ASN A 220 -10.01 9.65 -1.45
C ASN A 220 -9.00 9.21 -0.36
N VAL A 221 -9.09 7.94 0.04
CA VAL A 221 -8.24 7.37 1.06
C VAL A 221 -7.04 6.66 0.42
N CYS A 222 -5.85 7.00 0.92
CA CYS A 222 -4.64 6.21 0.72
C CYS A 222 -4.29 5.58 2.08
N SER A 223 -4.46 4.27 2.22
CA SER A 223 -4.20 3.57 3.49
C SER A 223 -3.73 2.15 3.25
N GLY A 224 -2.69 1.76 3.94
CA GLY A 224 -2.06 0.47 3.84
C GLY A 224 -1.26 0.14 5.10
N GLY A 225 -0.15 -0.57 4.95
CA GLY A 225 0.67 -0.96 6.09
C GLY A 225 2.13 -1.22 5.77
N ILE A 226 2.83 -1.67 6.81
CA ILE A 226 4.23 -2.05 6.77
C ILE A 226 4.31 -3.54 7.11
N ILE A 227 5.03 -4.28 6.29
CA ILE A 227 5.20 -5.72 6.38
C ILE A 227 6.66 -6.02 6.73
N GLY A 228 6.88 -7.05 7.55
CA GLY A 228 8.21 -7.44 8.02
C GLY A 228 8.62 -6.79 9.34
N MET A 229 7.64 -6.35 10.15
CA MET A 229 7.85 -5.83 11.50
C MET A 229 7.88 -6.93 12.58
N GLY A 230 7.86 -8.22 12.17
CA GLY A 230 7.76 -9.39 13.05
C GLY A 230 6.33 -9.95 13.15
N GLU A 231 5.40 -9.40 12.40
CA GLU A 231 4.01 -9.88 12.35
C GLU A 231 3.90 -11.26 11.68
N SER A 232 2.92 -12.05 12.13
CA SER A 232 2.54 -13.33 11.54
C SER A 232 1.71 -13.17 10.26
N ARG A 233 1.52 -14.28 9.50
CA ARG A 233 0.56 -14.31 8.38
C ARG A 233 -0.85 -13.92 8.79
N ASN A 234 -1.32 -14.39 9.96
CA ASN A 234 -2.63 -14.02 10.49
C ASN A 234 -2.75 -12.51 10.68
N GLN A 235 -1.73 -11.88 11.23
CA GLN A 235 -1.72 -10.42 11.43
C GLN A 235 -1.65 -9.68 10.09
N ARG A 236 -0.89 -10.17 9.08
CA ARG A 236 -0.94 -9.59 7.72
C ARG A 236 -2.34 -9.71 7.10
N ALA A 237 -2.97 -10.88 7.27
CA ALA A 237 -4.35 -11.10 6.83
C ALA A 237 -5.33 -10.17 7.57
N GLY A 238 -5.13 -9.95 8.87
CA GLY A 238 -5.90 -9.00 9.68
C GLY A 238 -5.82 -7.57 9.16
N LEU A 239 -4.62 -7.09 8.79
CA LEU A 239 -4.45 -5.79 8.14
C LEU A 239 -5.24 -5.70 6.83
N LEU A 240 -5.12 -6.70 5.95
CA LEU A 240 -5.82 -6.72 4.66
C LEU A 240 -7.34 -6.80 4.86
N ALA A 241 -7.82 -7.57 5.83
CA ALA A 241 -9.24 -7.65 6.19
C ALA A 241 -9.78 -6.30 6.65
N GLN A 242 -9.04 -5.56 7.49
CA GLN A 242 -9.44 -4.22 7.92
C GLN A 242 -9.58 -3.25 6.74
N LEU A 243 -8.62 -3.24 5.83
CA LEU A 243 -8.63 -2.37 4.65
C LEU A 243 -9.76 -2.75 3.67
N ALA A 244 -9.91 -4.04 3.37
CA ALA A 244 -10.90 -4.54 2.42
C ALA A 244 -12.34 -4.39 2.92
N ASN A 245 -12.55 -4.43 4.24
CA ASN A 245 -13.86 -4.37 4.87
C ASN A 245 -14.30 -2.95 5.29
N MET A 246 -13.52 -1.91 4.97
CA MET A 246 -14.01 -0.54 5.09
C MET A 246 -15.28 -0.38 4.26
N GLU A 247 -16.19 0.51 4.63
CA GLU A 247 -17.41 0.80 3.87
C GLU A 247 -17.12 0.97 2.36
N ARG A 248 -16.03 1.63 2.05
CA ARG A 248 -15.39 1.68 0.73
C ARG A 248 -13.89 1.40 0.93
N PRO A 249 -13.33 0.34 0.34
CA PRO A 249 -11.90 0.08 0.40
C PRO A 249 -11.08 1.31 -0.02
N PRO A 250 -9.85 1.48 0.48
CA PRO A 250 -9.00 2.60 0.07
C PRO A 250 -8.75 2.58 -1.44
N GLU A 251 -8.81 3.74 -2.08
CA GLU A 251 -8.49 3.88 -3.51
C GLU A 251 -7.01 3.59 -3.79
N SER A 252 -6.14 3.77 -2.78
CA SER A 252 -4.71 3.45 -2.89
C SER A 252 -4.24 2.73 -1.63
N VAL A 253 -3.57 1.59 -1.81
CA VAL A 253 -3.12 0.71 -0.73
C VAL A 253 -1.59 0.55 -0.82
N PRO A 254 -0.82 1.40 -0.13
CA PRO A 254 0.63 1.24 -0.05
C PRO A 254 1.00 0.03 0.82
N ILE A 255 1.74 -0.90 0.24
CA ILE A 255 2.38 -1.98 0.96
C ILE A 255 3.87 -1.65 1.05
N ASN A 256 4.32 -1.40 2.27
CA ASN A 256 5.69 -1.06 2.57
C ASN A 256 6.42 -2.32 3.08
N LEU A 257 7.63 -2.57 2.64
CA LEU A 257 8.53 -3.47 3.34
C LEU A 257 9.29 -2.66 4.40
N LEU A 258 9.40 -3.20 5.61
CA LEU A 258 10.15 -2.53 6.69
C LEU A 258 11.55 -2.15 6.20
N THR A 259 11.85 -0.87 6.25
CA THR A 259 13.21 -0.36 6.09
C THR A 259 13.78 -0.13 7.47
N GLN A 260 14.73 -0.95 7.84
CA GLN A 260 15.35 -0.87 9.17
C GLN A 260 16.27 0.35 9.25
N VAL A 261 16.08 1.15 10.29
CA VAL A 261 16.90 2.34 10.55
C VAL A 261 17.51 2.23 11.94
N GLU A 262 18.83 2.37 12.02
CA GLU A 262 19.57 2.36 13.29
C GLU A 262 19.00 3.41 14.25
N GLY A 263 18.91 3.05 15.53
CA GLY A 263 18.32 3.89 16.57
C GLY A 263 16.80 3.77 16.71
N THR A 264 16.10 3.02 15.81
CA THR A 264 14.67 2.71 15.97
C THR A 264 14.47 1.36 16.66
N PRO A 265 13.35 1.16 17.40
CA PRO A 265 13.05 -0.11 18.08
C PRO A 265 13.02 -1.35 17.17
N LEU A 266 12.60 -1.21 15.93
CA LEU A 266 12.52 -2.33 14.97
C LEU A 266 13.81 -2.55 14.16
N HIS A 267 14.89 -1.83 14.48
CA HIS A 267 16.21 -2.15 13.92
C HIS A 267 16.69 -3.53 14.44
N GLY A 268 17.14 -4.38 13.55
CA GLY A 268 17.55 -5.75 13.86
C GLY A 268 16.42 -6.77 13.84
N THR A 269 15.21 -6.40 13.43
CA THR A 269 14.12 -7.35 13.18
C THR A 269 14.49 -8.30 12.03
N ASP A 270 14.14 -9.58 12.15
CA ASP A 270 14.39 -10.58 11.11
C ASP A 270 13.75 -10.15 9.77
N ALA A 271 14.50 -10.31 8.69
CA ALA A 271 14.02 -9.95 7.37
C ALA A 271 12.87 -10.87 6.94
N LEU A 272 11.81 -10.29 6.39
CA LEU A 272 10.72 -11.03 5.79
C LEU A 272 11.20 -11.78 4.53
N ASP A 273 10.76 -13.04 4.37
CA ASP A 273 10.94 -13.78 3.12
C ASP A 273 10.35 -12.97 1.94
N PRO A 274 11.11 -12.70 0.88
CA PRO A 274 10.64 -11.94 -0.27
C PRO A 274 9.38 -12.53 -0.95
N ILE A 275 9.22 -13.87 -0.94
CA ILE A 275 8.03 -14.53 -1.49
C ILE A 275 6.79 -14.23 -0.63
N GLU A 276 6.94 -14.12 0.69
CA GLU A 276 5.84 -13.68 1.57
C GLU A 276 5.38 -12.26 1.26
N PHE A 277 6.33 -11.38 0.92
CA PHE A 277 5.99 -10.03 0.46
C PHE A 277 5.16 -10.06 -0.83
N VAL A 278 5.58 -10.83 -1.85
CA VAL A 278 4.83 -11.01 -3.11
C VAL A 278 3.45 -11.61 -2.84
N ARG A 279 3.33 -12.61 -1.95
CA ARG A 279 2.04 -13.17 -1.52
C ARG A 279 1.12 -12.10 -0.93
N THR A 280 1.68 -11.18 -0.14
CA THR A 280 0.92 -10.08 0.46
C THR A 280 0.38 -9.12 -0.61
N ILE A 281 1.19 -8.78 -1.63
CA ILE A 281 0.74 -7.99 -2.79
C ILE A 281 -0.41 -8.68 -3.53
N ALA A 282 -0.27 -9.99 -3.81
CA ALA A 282 -1.30 -10.78 -4.49
C ALA A 282 -2.60 -10.83 -3.66
N ALA A 283 -2.52 -11.07 -2.36
CA ALA A 283 -3.67 -11.07 -1.47
C ALA A 283 -4.34 -9.67 -1.41
N ALA A 284 -3.55 -8.59 -1.35
CA ALA A 284 -4.07 -7.22 -1.40
C ALA A 284 -4.83 -6.95 -2.72
N ARG A 285 -4.31 -7.39 -3.88
CA ARG A 285 -5.00 -7.28 -5.18
C ARG A 285 -6.31 -8.06 -5.19
N ILE A 286 -6.32 -9.29 -4.65
CA ILE A 286 -7.51 -10.14 -4.64
C ILE A 286 -8.60 -9.55 -3.74
N THR A 287 -8.23 -9.05 -2.59
CA THR A 287 -9.18 -8.52 -1.59
C THR A 287 -9.69 -7.11 -1.92
N MET A 288 -8.91 -6.33 -2.67
CA MET A 288 -9.22 -4.95 -3.08
C MET A 288 -8.97 -4.76 -4.58
N PRO A 289 -9.80 -5.39 -5.45
CA PRO A 289 -9.51 -5.49 -6.88
C PRO A 289 -9.51 -4.15 -7.63
N THR A 290 -10.19 -3.13 -7.12
CA THR A 290 -10.28 -1.80 -7.74
C THR A 290 -9.30 -0.77 -7.15
N SER A 291 -8.52 -1.16 -6.13
CA SER A 291 -7.55 -0.27 -5.48
C SER A 291 -6.22 -0.22 -6.24
N TYR A 292 -5.55 0.93 -6.23
CA TYR A 292 -4.14 0.99 -6.60
C TYR A 292 -3.29 0.33 -5.51
N VAL A 293 -2.72 -0.84 -5.78
CA VAL A 293 -1.77 -1.51 -4.88
C VAL A 293 -0.39 -0.95 -5.15
N ARG A 294 0.17 -0.25 -4.16
CA ARG A 294 1.43 0.48 -4.33
C ARG A 294 2.59 -0.27 -3.70
N LEU A 295 3.65 -0.53 -4.48
CA LEU A 295 4.96 -0.81 -3.95
C LEU A 295 5.56 0.49 -3.42
N SER A 296 5.76 0.56 -2.11
CA SER A 296 6.19 1.77 -1.43
C SER A 296 7.61 1.61 -0.87
N ALA A 297 7.84 1.80 0.43
CA ALA A 297 9.17 1.66 1.03
C ALA A 297 9.75 0.23 0.88
N GLY A 298 11.09 0.14 0.94
CA GLY A 298 11.84 -1.12 0.87
C GLY A 298 12.27 -1.54 -0.54
N ARG A 299 11.85 -0.84 -1.59
CA ARG A 299 12.17 -1.18 -2.98
C ARG A 299 13.67 -1.11 -3.29
N GLN A 300 14.40 -0.19 -2.65
CA GLN A 300 15.84 -0.02 -2.88
C GLN A 300 16.66 -1.27 -2.55
N SER A 301 16.27 -2.00 -1.51
CA SER A 301 16.92 -3.26 -1.10
C SER A 301 16.33 -4.49 -1.78
N MET A 302 15.25 -4.34 -2.53
CA MET A 302 14.54 -5.45 -3.17
C MET A 302 15.14 -5.79 -4.53
N HIS A 303 15.53 -7.04 -4.73
CA HIS A 303 16.01 -7.53 -6.02
C HIS A 303 14.99 -7.28 -7.14
N GLU A 304 15.46 -6.88 -8.34
CA GLU A 304 14.59 -6.54 -9.48
C GLU A 304 13.58 -7.66 -9.84
N GLY A 305 13.96 -8.93 -9.73
CA GLY A 305 13.08 -10.07 -9.98
C GLY A 305 11.91 -10.15 -8.99
N ILE A 306 12.11 -9.75 -7.74
CA ILE A 306 11.04 -9.69 -6.74
C ILE A 306 10.10 -8.51 -7.04
N GLN A 307 10.63 -7.35 -7.45
CA GLN A 307 9.80 -6.23 -7.90
C GLN A 307 8.96 -6.63 -9.13
N ALA A 308 9.54 -7.33 -10.10
CA ALA A 308 8.82 -7.86 -11.25
C ALA A 308 7.69 -8.82 -10.84
N LEU A 309 7.94 -9.73 -9.89
CA LEU A 309 6.91 -10.61 -9.34
C LEU A 309 5.80 -9.83 -8.62
N CYS A 310 6.12 -8.72 -7.95
CA CYS A 310 5.11 -7.85 -7.34
C CYS A 310 4.19 -7.20 -8.40
N PHE A 311 4.71 -6.79 -9.55
CA PHE A 311 3.88 -6.29 -10.66
C PHE A 311 3.01 -7.40 -11.24
N VAL A 312 3.55 -8.61 -11.41
CA VAL A 312 2.75 -9.80 -11.79
C VAL A 312 1.67 -10.11 -10.75
N ALA A 313 1.98 -9.96 -9.46
CA ALA A 313 1.03 -10.12 -8.37
C ALA A 313 -0.05 -9.02 -8.30
N GLY A 314 0.04 -7.99 -9.15
CA GLY A 314 -0.99 -6.96 -9.28
C GLY A 314 -0.64 -5.62 -8.61
N ALA A 315 0.61 -5.38 -8.23
CA ALA A 315 1.05 -4.01 -7.91
C ALA A 315 0.96 -3.16 -9.19
N ASN A 316 0.40 -1.96 -9.08
CA ASN A 316 0.21 -1.05 -10.20
C ASN A 316 0.46 0.43 -9.86
N SER A 317 1.16 0.68 -8.77
CA SER A 317 1.60 2.02 -8.39
C SER A 317 2.95 1.96 -7.68
N ILE A 318 3.80 2.98 -7.86
CA ILE A 318 5.06 3.15 -7.16
C ILE A 318 5.28 4.60 -6.71
N PHE A 319 6.17 4.78 -5.73
CA PHE A 319 6.85 6.05 -5.56
C PHE A 319 8.09 6.11 -6.43
N TYR A 320 8.28 7.23 -7.11
CA TYR A 320 9.32 7.52 -8.07
C TYR A 320 10.21 8.65 -7.56
N GLY A 321 11.54 8.53 -7.73
CA GLY A 321 12.53 9.47 -7.22
C GLY A 321 13.36 8.86 -6.09
N GLU A 322 14.56 9.38 -5.89
CA GLU A 322 15.64 8.77 -5.11
C GLU A 322 15.36 8.67 -3.60
N LYS A 323 14.40 9.42 -3.09
CA LYS A 323 14.10 9.50 -1.67
C LYS A 323 12.59 9.48 -1.42
N LEU A 324 12.19 8.75 -0.39
CA LEU A 324 10.89 8.86 0.25
C LEU A 324 10.94 9.97 1.32
N LEU A 325 10.22 9.82 2.45
CA LEU A 325 10.29 10.84 3.51
C LEU A 325 11.71 10.96 4.09
N THR A 326 12.29 9.83 4.51
CA THR A 326 13.62 9.79 5.18
C THR A 326 14.48 8.63 4.71
N THR A 327 13.92 7.69 3.95
CA THR A 327 14.61 6.49 3.45
C THR A 327 14.86 6.59 1.95
N GLY A 328 15.91 5.92 1.48
CA GLY A 328 16.21 5.84 0.05
C GLY A 328 15.12 5.11 -0.74
N ASN A 329 15.07 5.39 -2.01
CA ASN A 329 14.20 4.75 -3.00
C ASN A 329 15.03 4.53 -4.28
N PRO A 330 14.67 3.60 -5.17
CA PRO A 330 15.37 3.44 -6.44
C PRO A 330 15.41 4.75 -7.23
N GLU A 331 16.56 5.01 -7.84
CA GLU A 331 16.71 6.13 -8.76
C GLU A 331 15.74 6.00 -9.94
N ALA A 332 15.29 7.13 -10.45
CA ALA A 332 14.38 7.21 -11.58
C ALA A 332 14.90 6.46 -12.84
N ALA A 333 16.22 6.43 -13.03
CA ALA A 333 16.84 5.69 -14.12
C ALA A 333 16.72 4.16 -13.95
N THR A 334 16.86 3.68 -12.71
CA THR A 334 16.70 2.27 -12.36
C THR A 334 15.27 1.80 -12.61
N ASP A 335 14.27 2.60 -12.19
CA ASP A 335 12.87 2.30 -12.45
C ASP A 335 12.54 2.29 -13.94
N ARG A 336 13.06 3.25 -14.72
CA ARG A 336 12.89 3.25 -16.19
C ARG A 336 13.45 1.98 -16.81
N ALA A 337 14.69 1.61 -16.46
CA ALA A 337 15.33 0.39 -16.96
C ALA A 337 14.53 -0.87 -16.62
N LEU A 338 13.97 -0.96 -15.42
CA LEU A 338 13.10 -2.07 -15.03
C LEU A 338 11.80 -2.08 -15.83
N PHE A 339 11.14 -0.94 -16.00
CA PHE A 339 9.91 -0.84 -16.80
C PHE A 339 10.14 -1.21 -18.26
N ASP A 340 11.24 -0.75 -18.86
CA ASP A 340 11.61 -1.12 -20.24
C ASP A 340 11.83 -2.64 -20.38
N LYS A 341 12.51 -3.29 -19.42
CA LYS A 341 12.68 -4.75 -19.39
C LYS A 341 11.36 -5.51 -19.29
N LEU A 342 10.39 -4.95 -18.58
CA LEU A 342 9.08 -5.59 -18.31
C LEU A 342 8.00 -5.20 -19.32
N GLY A 343 8.26 -4.25 -20.22
CA GLY A 343 7.25 -3.70 -21.14
C GLY A 343 6.14 -2.94 -20.39
N ILE A 344 6.46 -2.30 -19.27
CA ILE A 344 5.52 -1.54 -18.44
C ILE A 344 5.55 -0.06 -18.84
N ASN A 345 4.38 0.53 -19.00
CA ASN A 345 4.20 1.95 -19.27
C ASN A 345 3.89 2.73 -17.98
N LYS A 346 4.24 4.01 -17.96
CA LYS A 346 3.76 4.93 -16.92
C LYS A 346 2.31 5.33 -17.25
N ALA A 347 1.41 5.19 -16.25
CA ALA A 347 0.01 5.59 -16.33
C ALA A 347 -0.20 7.01 -15.79
#